data_1cdf982e28bfbc17c8b435790f888696
#
_entry.id   1cdf982e28bfbc17c8b435790f888696
#
_cell.length_a   1.000
_cell.length_b   1.000
_cell.length_c   1.000
_cell.angle_alpha   90.00
_cell.angle_beta   90.00
_cell.angle_gamma   90.00
#
_symmetry.space_group_name_H-M   'P 1'
#
loop_
_entity.id
_entity.type
_entity.pdbx_description
1 polymer ?
#
loop_
_entity_poly.entity_id
_entity_poly.type
_entity_poly.pdbx_seq_one_letter_code
_entity_poly.pdbx_strand_id
1 'polypeptide(L)'
;MEINVNKDSLVNTGNNIIDKSKDFRFEVEQIKKLVQMLGENWQGKDMETFVEVMNDRYIPELEKLGKVIESYGTYLLNVKKQYDKLDSVPDGGIYD
;
A
#
# COMPACT_ATOMS: atom_id res chain seq x y z
N MET A 1 -13.22 15.28 25.72
CA MET A 1 -12.54 14.02 25.47
C MET A 1 -11.09 14.28 25.10
N GLU A 2 -10.20 13.72 25.84
CA GLU A 2 -8.78 13.92 25.59
C GLU A 2 -8.30 12.83 24.62
N ILE A 3 -7.65 13.26 23.54
CA ILE A 3 -7.10 12.35 22.55
C ILE A 3 -5.58 12.41 22.64
N ASN A 4 -5.00 11.32 23.07
CA ASN A 4 -3.55 11.19 23.10
C ASN A 4 -3.10 10.56 21.77
N VAL A 5 -2.31 11.31 21.03
CA VAL A 5 -1.74 10.82 19.77
C VAL A 5 -0.26 10.60 19.96
N ASN A 6 0.19 9.37 19.77
CA ASN A 6 1.60 9.05 19.75
C ASN A 6 2.14 9.26 18.33
N LYS A 7 2.81 10.38 18.12
CA LYS A 7 3.33 10.75 16.81
C LYS A 7 4.38 9.77 16.30
N ASP A 8 5.23 9.28 17.21
CA ASP A 8 6.25 8.27 16.83
C ASP A 8 5.59 6.99 16.34
N SER A 9 4.50 6.60 16.98
CA SER A 9 3.73 5.42 16.55
C SER A 9 3.10 5.64 15.18
N LEU A 10 2.58 6.84 14.91
CA LEU A 10 2.04 7.18 13.58
C LEU A 10 3.11 7.07 12.50
N VAL A 11 4.30 7.61 12.75
CA VAL A 11 5.40 7.56 11.80
C VAL A 11 5.89 6.14 11.60
N ASN A 12 6.12 5.41 12.69
CA ASN A 12 6.62 4.04 12.62
C ASN A 12 5.62 3.12 11.92
N THR A 13 4.35 3.22 12.28
CA THR A 13 3.31 2.39 11.67
C THR A 13 3.13 2.77 10.19
N GLY A 14 3.10 4.07 9.89
CA GLY A 14 2.97 4.53 8.50
C GLY A 14 4.12 4.03 7.63
N ASN A 15 5.35 4.16 8.12
CA ASN A 15 6.53 3.67 7.38
C ASN A 15 6.52 2.15 7.24
N ASN A 16 6.11 1.43 8.28
CA ASN A 16 6.02 -0.03 8.22
C ASN A 16 4.99 -0.48 7.20
N ILE A 17 3.85 0.20 7.14
CA ILE A 17 2.81 -0.11 6.14
C ILE A 17 3.34 0.15 4.73
N ILE A 18 4.05 1.26 4.51
CA ILE A 18 4.64 1.57 3.21
C ILE A 18 5.67 0.49 2.83
N ASP A 19 6.51 0.08 3.77
CA ASP A 19 7.49 -0.98 3.53
C ASP A 19 6.81 -2.30 3.17
N LYS A 20 5.74 -2.64 3.88
CA LYS A 20 4.96 -3.84 3.58
C LYS A 20 4.27 -3.75 2.22
N SER A 21 3.85 -2.56 1.80
CA SER A 21 3.29 -2.38 0.47
C SER A 21 4.32 -2.64 -0.62
N LYS A 22 5.58 -2.27 -0.37
CA LYS A 22 6.68 -2.56 -1.30
C LYS A 22 6.95 -4.06 -1.38
N ASP A 23 6.96 -4.74 -0.24
CA ASP A 23 7.11 -6.19 -0.19
C ASP A 23 5.99 -6.88 -0.95
N PHE A 24 4.76 -6.42 -0.75
CA PHE A 24 3.59 -6.95 -1.44
C PHE A 24 3.71 -6.77 -2.95
N ARG A 25 4.11 -5.58 -3.41
CA ARG A 25 4.29 -5.31 -4.83
C ARG A 25 5.39 -6.18 -5.42
N PHE A 26 6.46 -6.40 -4.67
CA PHE A 26 7.54 -7.29 -5.10
C PHE A 26 7.00 -8.71 -5.30
N GLU A 27 6.19 -9.21 -4.37
CA GLU A 27 5.60 -10.53 -4.49
C GLU A 27 4.64 -10.62 -5.70
N VAL A 28 3.89 -9.56 -5.97
CA VAL A 28 3.03 -9.50 -7.16
C VAL A 28 3.86 -9.60 -8.43
N GLU A 29 5.02 -8.92 -8.49
CA GLU A 29 5.92 -9.02 -9.63
C GLU A 29 6.47 -10.44 -9.79
N GLN A 30 6.75 -11.14 -8.69
CA GLN A 30 7.16 -12.55 -8.76
C GLN A 30 6.04 -13.43 -9.29
N ILE A 31 4.80 -13.18 -8.89
CA ILE A 31 3.64 -13.91 -9.42
C ILE A 31 3.50 -13.66 -10.93
N LYS A 32 3.67 -12.43 -11.38
CA LYS A 32 3.63 -12.10 -12.82
C LYS A 32 4.66 -12.90 -13.60
N LYS A 33 5.87 -13.01 -13.07
CA LYS A 33 6.94 -13.80 -13.72
C LYS A 33 6.59 -15.28 -13.78
N LEU A 34 6.02 -15.81 -12.70
CA LEU A 34 5.61 -17.22 -12.66
C LEU A 34 4.51 -17.49 -13.68
N VAL A 35 3.53 -16.60 -13.79
CA VAL A 35 2.44 -16.71 -14.77
C VAL A 35 3.01 -16.66 -16.19
N GLN A 36 3.96 -15.77 -16.44
CA GLN A 36 4.61 -15.66 -17.74
C GLN A 36 5.36 -16.96 -18.09
N MET A 37 6.13 -17.49 -17.14
CA MET A 37 6.86 -18.76 -17.34
C MET A 37 5.92 -19.90 -17.61
N LEU A 38 4.79 -19.95 -16.93
CA LEU A 38 3.78 -20.98 -17.15
C LEU A 38 3.23 -20.88 -18.56
N GLY A 39 2.93 -19.67 -19.02
CA GLY A 39 2.43 -19.45 -20.39
C GLY A 39 3.43 -19.80 -21.47
N GLU A 40 4.73 -19.67 -21.19
CA GLU A 40 5.79 -20.01 -22.12
C GLU A 40 6.06 -21.52 -22.20
N ASN A 41 5.89 -22.23 -21.08
CA ASN A 41 6.30 -23.64 -20.97
C ASN A 41 5.16 -24.62 -21.09
N TRP A 42 3.93 -24.16 -20.99
CA TRP A 42 2.75 -25.01 -21.06
C TRP A 42 1.87 -24.56 -22.21
N GLN A 43 1.41 -25.52 -22.99
CA GLN A 43 0.49 -25.27 -24.08
C GLN A 43 -0.79 -26.03 -23.82
N GLY A 44 -1.90 -25.40 -24.16
CA GLY A 44 -3.22 -25.96 -23.97
C GLY A 44 -4.22 -24.87 -23.70
N LYS A 45 -5.45 -25.10 -24.10
CA LYS A 45 -6.50 -24.10 -24.02
C LYS A 45 -6.81 -23.67 -22.59
N ASP A 46 -6.79 -24.63 -21.66
CA ASP A 46 -7.06 -24.34 -20.25
C ASP A 46 -5.96 -23.46 -19.65
N MET A 47 -4.71 -23.70 -20.05
CA MET A 47 -3.58 -22.92 -19.58
C MET A 47 -3.61 -21.52 -20.16
N GLU A 48 -3.95 -21.37 -21.44
CA GLU A 48 -4.12 -20.06 -22.06
C GLU A 48 -5.17 -19.25 -21.33
N THR A 49 -6.31 -19.88 -21.00
CA THR A 49 -7.38 -19.23 -20.25
C THR A 49 -6.91 -18.80 -18.87
N PHE A 50 -6.16 -19.66 -18.16
CA PHE A 50 -5.62 -19.33 -16.84
C PHE A 50 -4.71 -18.13 -16.91
N VAL A 51 -3.74 -18.13 -17.84
CA VAL A 51 -2.79 -17.02 -18.00
C VAL A 51 -3.52 -15.72 -18.33
N GLU A 52 -4.51 -15.79 -19.21
CA GLU A 52 -5.30 -14.63 -19.61
C GLU A 52 -6.06 -14.05 -18.40
N VAL A 53 -6.73 -14.89 -17.63
CA VAL A 53 -7.49 -14.45 -16.46
C VAL A 53 -6.55 -13.83 -15.41
N MET A 54 -5.38 -14.46 -15.18
CA MET A 54 -4.41 -13.90 -14.25
C MET A 54 -3.92 -12.53 -14.69
N ASN A 55 -3.55 -12.38 -15.96
CA ASN A 55 -3.00 -11.13 -16.48
C ASN A 55 -4.04 -10.02 -16.60
N ASP A 56 -5.27 -10.37 -16.99
CA ASP A 56 -6.31 -9.38 -17.29
C ASP A 56 -7.10 -8.98 -16.05
N ARG A 57 -7.16 -9.82 -15.04
CA ARG A 57 -8.02 -9.60 -13.89
C ARG A 57 -7.28 -9.63 -12.56
N TYR A 58 -6.69 -10.77 -12.20
CA TYR A 58 -6.20 -10.94 -10.83
C TYR A 58 -4.94 -10.13 -10.54
N ILE A 59 -3.98 -10.11 -11.47
CA ILE A 59 -2.75 -9.34 -11.26
C ILE A 59 -3.04 -7.84 -11.19
N PRO A 60 -3.85 -7.24 -12.08
CA PRO A 60 -4.22 -5.83 -11.93
C PRO A 60 -4.94 -5.51 -10.61
N GLU A 61 -5.78 -6.42 -10.12
CA GLU A 61 -6.43 -6.24 -8.83
C GLU A 61 -5.43 -6.25 -7.67
N LEU A 62 -4.45 -7.15 -7.72
CA LEU A 62 -3.38 -7.19 -6.72
C LEU A 62 -2.52 -5.94 -6.77
N GLU A 63 -2.22 -5.43 -7.95
CA GLU A 63 -1.46 -4.19 -8.10
C GLU A 63 -2.21 -3.01 -7.49
N LYS A 64 -3.51 -2.93 -7.70
CA LYS A 64 -4.35 -1.90 -7.07
C LYS A 64 -4.33 -2.03 -5.55
N LEU A 65 -4.40 -3.25 -5.04
CA LEU A 65 -4.37 -3.48 -3.60
C LEU A 65 -3.05 -3.00 -2.99
N GLY A 66 -1.93 -3.24 -3.68
CA GLY A 66 -0.64 -2.72 -3.24
C GLY A 66 -0.63 -1.19 -3.10
N LYS A 67 -1.27 -0.49 -4.03
CA LYS A 67 -1.39 0.98 -3.96
C LYS A 67 -2.29 1.42 -2.82
N VAL A 68 -3.36 0.69 -2.55
CA VAL A 68 -4.26 0.97 -1.43
C VAL A 68 -3.51 0.83 -0.10
N ILE A 69 -2.72 -0.23 0.05
CA ILE A 69 -1.91 -0.45 1.26
C ILE A 69 -0.95 0.71 1.46
N GLU A 70 -0.25 1.13 0.40
CA GLU A 70 0.66 2.26 0.47
C GLU A 70 -0.07 3.53 0.91
N SER A 71 -1.28 3.76 0.38
CA SER A 71 -2.05 4.96 0.71
C SER A 71 -2.44 5.02 2.18
N TYR A 72 -2.65 3.88 2.83
CA TYR A 72 -2.92 3.84 4.27
C TYR A 72 -1.70 4.31 5.05
N GLY A 73 -0.50 3.84 4.67
CA GLY A 73 0.72 4.32 5.31
C GLY A 73 0.92 5.82 5.12
N THR A 74 0.74 6.29 3.90
CA THR A 74 0.83 7.73 3.59
C THR A 74 -0.19 8.55 4.38
N TYR A 75 -1.40 8.02 4.54
CA TYR A 75 -2.43 8.65 5.35
C TYR A 75 -1.96 8.86 6.80
N LEU A 76 -1.36 7.85 7.40
CA LEU A 76 -0.86 7.97 8.78
C LEU A 76 0.24 9.01 8.90
N LEU A 77 1.14 9.09 7.91
CA LEU A 77 2.18 10.12 7.88
C LEU A 77 1.57 11.51 7.75
N ASN A 78 0.51 11.64 6.97
CA ASN A 78 -0.20 12.91 6.82
C ASN A 78 -0.93 13.31 8.11
N VAL A 79 -1.50 12.35 8.81
CA VAL A 79 -2.12 12.61 10.13
C VAL A 79 -1.08 13.17 11.08
N LYS A 80 0.11 12.58 11.11
CA LYS A 80 1.22 13.09 11.93
C LYS A 80 1.57 14.54 11.58
N LYS A 81 1.63 14.85 10.29
CA LYS A 81 1.90 16.23 9.84
C LYS A 81 0.84 17.21 10.30
N GLN A 82 -0.43 16.79 10.32
CA GLN A 82 -1.51 17.63 10.81
C GLN A 82 -1.32 17.96 12.31
N TYR A 83 -0.96 16.96 13.10
CA TYR A 83 -0.69 17.20 14.52
C TYR A 83 0.54 18.07 14.74
N ASP A 84 1.58 17.91 13.92
CA ASP A 84 2.76 18.78 13.99
C ASP A 84 2.39 20.24 13.73
N LYS A 85 1.51 20.50 12.77
CA LYS A 85 1.05 21.87 12.50
C LYS A 85 0.31 22.46 13.69
N LEU A 86 -0.53 21.68 14.36
CA LEU A 86 -1.24 22.13 15.55
C LEU A 86 -0.29 22.45 16.68
N ASP A 87 0.73 21.62 16.88
CA ASP A 87 1.73 21.83 17.93
C ASP A 87 2.61 23.05 17.66
N SER A 88 2.80 23.44 16.40
CA SER A 88 3.63 24.58 16.03
C SER A 88 2.89 25.92 16.17
N VAL A 89 1.57 25.89 16.35
CA VAL A 89 0.77 27.10 16.53
C VAL A 89 0.87 27.56 17.97
N PRO A 90 1.20 28.85 18.20
CA PRO A 90 1.25 29.39 19.56
C PRO A 90 -0.08 29.24 20.28
N ASP A 91 -0.02 29.14 21.62
CA ASP A 91 -1.21 29.08 22.45
C ASP A 91 -2.12 30.26 22.15
N GLY A 92 -3.40 30.01 21.92
CA GLY A 92 -4.38 31.02 21.56
C GLY A 92 -4.43 31.35 20.08
N GLY A 93 -3.41 30.99 19.31
CA GLY A 93 -3.37 31.26 17.87
C GLY A 93 -4.47 30.61 17.09
N ILE A 94 -4.93 29.44 17.54
CA ILE A 94 -6.00 28.70 16.88
C ILE A 94 -7.37 29.24 17.24
N TYR A 95 -7.49 29.83 18.43
CA TYR A 95 -8.78 30.21 19.03
C TYR A 95 -9.05 31.71 18.98
N ASP A 96 -8.14 32.47 18.48
CA ASP A 96 -8.30 33.93 18.39
C ASP A 96 -9.19 34.32 17.20
#